data_c9c3ba8e60c4050fea23724e755134ef
#
_entry.id   c9c3ba8e60c4050fea23724e755134ef
#
_cell.length_a   1.000
_cell.length_b   1.000
_cell.length_c   1.000
_cell.angle_alpha   90.00
_cell.angle_beta   90.00
_cell.angle_gamma   90.00
#
_symmetry.space_group_name_H-M   'P 1'
#
loop_
_entity.id
_entity.type
_entity.pdbx_description
1 polymer ?
#
loop_
_entity_poly.entity_id
_entity_poly.type
_entity_poly.pdbx_seq_one_letter_code
_entity_poly.pdbx_strand_id
1 'polypeptide(L)'
;MATIFDRLRDELDQFGDRVKGAVESSRLHLERSTLIGARSKAAYKLGMKVYRKERGGEVNQAEIDALLAKMDEIAAKIAGIDRELDGLDGEDVRVDEKPAPPADTAEAEVTGP
;
A
#
# COMPACT_ATOMS: atom_id res chain seq x y z
N MET A 1 37.24 27.79 -1.40
CA MET A 1 36.95 27.65 -2.82
C MET A 1 36.47 26.26 -3.16
N ALA A 2 35.39 26.18 -3.83
CA ALA A 2 34.86 24.87 -4.22
C ALA A 2 35.75 24.27 -5.27
N THR A 3 36.11 23.03 -5.09
CA THR A 3 36.91 22.31 -6.05
C THR A 3 36.06 21.29 -6.74
N ILE A 4 36.66 20.65 -7.73
CA ILE A 4 35.96 19.58 -8.40
C ILE A 4 35.63 18.46 -7.43
N PHE A 5 36.51 18.22 -6.47
CA PHE A 5 36.25 17.21 -5.45
C PHE A 5 35.07 17.56 -4.57
N ASP A 6 34.97 18.83 -4.19
CA ASP A 6 33.86 19.26 -3.36
C ASP A 6 32.55 19.06 -4.09
N ARG A 7 32.52 19.44 -5.37
CA ARG A 7 31.32 19.29 -6.16
C ARG A 7 30.97 17.85 -6.36
N LEU A 8 31.98 17.02 -6.61
CA LEU A 8 31.77 15.60 -6.81
C LEU A 8 31.21 14.97 -5.55
N ARG A 9 31.73 15.39 -4.40
CA ARG A 9 31.24 14.88 -3.12
C ARG A 9 29.78 15.25 -2.91
N ASP A 10 29.44 16.50 -3.24
CA ASP A 10 28.05 16.94 -3.08
C ASP A 10 27.12 16.09 -3.96
N GLU A 11 27.57 15.85 -5.18
CA GLU A 11 26.75 15.06 -6.09
C GLU A 11 26.61 13.62 -5.62
N LEU A 12 27.68 13.07 -5.07
CA LEU A 12 27.61 11.71 -4.53
C LEU A 12 26.69 11.64 -3.35
N ASP A 13 26.71 12.65 -2.50
CA ASP A 13 25.82 12.69 -1.35
C ASP A 13 24.37 12.75 -1.80
N GLN A 14 24.08 13.58 -2.80
CA GLN A 14 22.72 13.67 -3.32
C GLN A 14 22.28 12.36 -3.96
N PHE A 15 23.19 11.74 -4.68
CA PHE A 15 22.89 10.46 -5.31
C PHE A 15 22.60 9.41 -4.24
N GLY A 16 23.39 9.40 -3.18
CA GLY A 16 23.17 8.47 -2.08
C GLY A 16 21.82 8.66 -1.43
N ASP A 17 21.41 9.92 -1.26
CA ASP A 17 20.12 10.21 -0.67
C ASP A 17 18.98 9.72 -1.58
N ARG A 18 19.14 9.90 -2.88
CA ARG A 18 18.13 9.42 -3.82
C ARG A 18 18.05 7.91 -3.80
N VAL A 19 19.19 7.25 -3.75
CA VAL A 19 19.21 5.79 -3.70
C VAL A 19 18.55 5.30 -2.42
N LYS A 20 18.82 5.96 -1.30
CA LYS A 20 18.18 5.60 -0.06
C LYS A 20 16.68 5.73 -0.15
N GLY A 21 16.21 6.84 -0.74
CA GLY A 21 14.79 7.04 -0.90
C GLY A 21 14.15 6.00 -1.79
N ALA A 22 14.85 5.65 -2.87
CA ALA A 22 14.34 4.63 -3.79
C ALA A 22 14.27 3.27 -3.11
N VAL A 23 15.28 2.92 -2.33
CA VAL A 23 15.29 1.64 -1.63
C VAL A 23 14.17 1.60 -0.60
N GLU A 24 14.00 2.69 0.13
CA GLU A 24 12.94 2.74 1.13
C GLU A 24 11.58 2.65 0.49
N SER A 25 11.38 3.35 -0.63
CA SER A 25 10.12 3.30 -1.35
C SER A 25 9.85 1.89 -1.85
N SER A 26 10.86 1.23 -2.41
CA SER A 26 10.71 -0.13 -2.90
C SER A 26 10.34 -1.10 -1.77
N ARG A 27 10.99 -0.92 -0.62
CA ARG A 27 10.71 -1.77 0.52
C ARG A 27 9.27 -1.60 0.98
N LEU A 28 8.81 -0.36 1.01
CA LEU A 28 7.44 -0.08 1.42
C LEU A 28 6.43 -0.65 0.43
N HIS A 29 6.71 -0.52 -0.87
CA HIS A 29 5.81 -1.08 -1.87
C HIS A 29 5.74 -2.60 -1.78
N LEU A 30 6.87 -3.24 -1.52
CA LEU A 30 6.90 -4.68 -1.35
C LEU A 30 6.10 -5.10 -0.13
N GLU A 31 6.30 -4.39 0.97
CA GLU A 31 5.58 -4.68 2.19
C GLU A 31 4.08 -4.49 2.00
N ARG A 32 3.71 -3.43 1.29
CA ARG A 32 2.31 -3.17 1.01
C ARG A 32 1.71 -4.30 0.17
N SER A 33 2.46 -4.75 -0.82
CA SER A 33 2.00 -5.84 -1.67
C SER A 33 1.79 -7.12 -0.87
N THR A 34 2.71 -7.41 0.04
CA THR A 34 2.57 -8.58 0.91
C THR A 34 1.33 -8.47 1.78
N LEU A 35 1.07 -7.27 2.31
CA LEU A 35 -0.10 -7.07 3.14
C LEU A 35 -1.40 -7.20 2.35
N ILE A 36 -1.40 -6.71 1.12
CA ILE A 36 -2.57 -6.86 0.26
C ILE A 36 -2.84 -8.33 -0.01
N GLY A 37 -1.78 -9.11 -0.23
CA GLY A 37 -1.93 -10.54 -0.41
C GLY A 37 -2.51 -11.21 0.82
N ALA A 38 -2.02 -10.80 1.99
CA ALA A 38 -2.53 -11.35 3.25
C ALA A 38 -3.99 -10.98 3.46
N ARG A 39 -4.35 -9.74 3.08
CA ARG A 39 -5.74 -9.30 3.18
C ARG A 39 -6.65 -10.12 2.27
N SER A 40 -6.19 -10.36 1.05
CA SER A 40 -6.97 -11.16 0.11
C SER A 40 -7.19 -12.57 0.61
N LYS A 41 -6.16 -13.16 1.21
CA LYS A 41 -6.27 -14.49 1.76
C LYS A 41 -7.27 -14.52 2.92
N ALA A 42 -7.19 -13.54 3.79
CA ALA A 42 -8.13 -13.47 4.92
C ALA A 42 -9.55 -13.24 4.43
N ALA A 43 -9.70 -12.40 3.41
CA ALA A 43 -11.02 -12.13 2.85
C ALA A 43 -11.61 -13.39 2.22
N TYR A 44 -10.77 -14.15 1.54
CA TYR A 44 -11.25 -15.39 0.94
C TYR A 44 -11.75 -16.35 2.04
N LYS A 45 -10.97 -16.51 3.09
CA LYS A 45 -11.37 -17.40 4.17
C LYS A 45 -12.66 -16.92 4.82
N LEU A 46 -12.76 -15.61 5.03
CA LEU A 46 -13.96 -15.03 5.61
C LEU A 46 -15.16 -15.28 4.71
N GLY A 47 -14.97 -15.06 3.42
CA GLY A 47 -16.05 -15.27 2.45
C GLY A 47 -16.54 -16.71 2.44
N MET A 48 -15.61 -17.66 2.52
CA MET A 48 -16.00 -19.06 2.55
C MET A 48 -16.76 -19.41 3.80
N LYS A 49 -16.40 -18.82 4.93
CA LYS A 49 -17.10 -19.08 6.16
C LYS A 49 -18.51 -18.48 6.13
N VAL A 50 -18.64 -17.29 5.58
CA VAL A 50 -19.96 -16.67 5.45
C VAL A 50 -20.82 -17.47 4.51
N TYR A 51 -20.24 -17.92 3.40
CA TYR A 51 -20.97 -18.74 2.43
C TYR A 51 -21.50 -20.01 3.10
N ARG A 52 -20.64 -20.66 3.87
CA ARG A 52 -21.02 -21.89 4.56
C ARG A 52 -22.16 -21.63 5.55
N LYS A 53 -22.04 -20.52 6.26
CA LYS A 53 -23.05 -20.14 7.24
C LYS A 53 -24.40 -19.92 6.57
N GLU A 54 -24.38 -19.22 5.44
CA GLU A 54 -25.62 -18.92 4.73
C GLU A 54 -26.25 -20.16 4.14
N ARG A 55 -25.47 -21.21 3.94
CA ARG A 55 -25.99 -22.49 3.44
C ARG A 55 -26.35 -23.45 4.55
N GLY A 56 -26.38 -22.96 5.78
CA GLY A 56 -26.80 -23.78 6.89
C GLY A 56 -25.71 -24.62 7.54
N GLY A 57 -24.47 -24.42 7.10
CA GLY A 57 -23.35 -25.11 7.72
C GLY A 57 -22.98 -24.48 9.03
N GLU A 58 -22.20 -25.21 9.79
CA GLU A 58 -21.73 -24.70 11.08
C GLU A 58 -20.46 -23.92 10.89
N VAL A 59 -20.39 -22.80 11.57
CA VAL A 59 -19.26 -21.92 11.49
C VAL A 59 -18.93 -21.41 12.89
N ASN A 60 -17.65 -21.38 13.20
CA ASN A 60 -17.19 -20.86 14.47
C ASN A 60 -17.12 -19.35 14.39
N GLN A 61 -17.99 -18.68 15.16
CA GLN A 61 -18.03 -17.22 15.13
C GLN A 61 -16.72 -16.61 15.59
N ALA A 62 -16.02 -17.27 16.50
CA ALA A 62 -14.73 -16.77 16.96
C ALA A 62 -13.73 -16.70 15.81
N GLU A 63 -13.79 -17.65 14.89
CA GLU A 63 -12.90 -17.62 13.74
C GLU A 63 -13.24 -16.48 12.81
N ILE A 64 -14.51 -16.20 12.63
CA ILE A 64 -14.93 -15.06 11.82
C ILE A 64 -14.45 -13.77 12.46
N ASP A 65 -14.63 -13.66 13.76
CA ASP A 65 -14.19 -12.45 14.47
C ASP A 65 -12.69 -12.26 14.38
N ALA A 66 -11.94 -13.36 14.44
CA ALA A 66 -10.48 -13.30 14.32
C ALA A 66 -10.07 -12.84 12.94
N LEU A 67 -10.77 -13.30 11.90
CA LEU A 67 -10.46 -12.87 10.54
C LEU A 67 -10.77 -11.40 10.34
N LEU A 68 -11.88 -10.94 10.91
CA LEU A 68 -12.22 -9.52 10.81
C LEU A 68 -11.18 -8.67 11.51
N ALA A 69 -10.74 -9.08 12.69
CA ALA A 69 -9.72 -8.35 13.42
C ALA A 69 -8.42 -8.32 12.64
N LYS A 70 -8.08 -9.43 12.01
CA LYS A 70 -6.87 -9.49 11.22
C LYS A 70 -6.94 -8.55 10.02
N MET A 71 -8.08 -8.51 9.36
CA MET A 71 -8.25 -7.61 8.22
C MET A 71 -8.17 -6.15 8.65
N ASP A 72 -8.73 -5.84 9.83
CA ASP A 72 -8.61 -4.48 10.36
C ASP A 72 -7.16 -4.12 10.63
N GLU A 73 -6.41 -5.05 11.19
CA GLU A 73 -5.01 -4.82 11.47
C GLU A 73 -4.22 -4.60 10.18
N ILE A 74 -4.49 -5.42 9.18
CA ILE A 74 -3.81 -5.29 7.89
C ILE A 74 -4.16 -3.94 7.25
N ALA A 75 -5.43 -3.55 7.31
CA ALA A 75 -5.85 -2.28 6.75
C ALA A 75 -5.13 -1.12 7.42
N ALA A 76 -4.95 -1.19 8.73
CA ALA A 76 -4.24 -0.14 9.45
C ALA A 76 -2.77 -0.07 9.01
N LYS A 77 -2.17 -1.23 8.81
CA LYS A 77 -0.77 -1.27 8.37
C LYS A 77 -0.62 -0.71 6.97
N ILE A 78 -1.54 -1.04 6.08
CA ILE A 78 -1.49 -0.51 4.72
C ILE A 78 -1.65 1.00 4.75
N ALA A 79 -2.57 1.50 5.56
CA ALA A 79 -2.76 2.94 5.66
C ALA A 79 -1.49 3.62 6.17
N GLY A 80 -0.79 2.98 7.11
CA GLY A 80 0.46 3.52 7.60
C GLY A 80 1.52 3.58 6.52
N ILE A 81 1.61 2.52 5.73
CA ILE A 81 2.57 2.49 4.64
C ILE A 81 2.24 3.55 3.60
N ASP A 82 0.95 3.71 3.29
CA ASP A 82 0.54 4.72 2.33
C ASP A 82 0.93 6.12 2.79
N ARG A 83 0.82 6.39 4.10
CA ARG A 83 1.24 7.68 4.63
C ARG A 83 2.74 7.86 4.49
N GLU A 84 3.52 6.81 4.73
CA GLU A 84 4.97 6.89 4.58
C GLU A 84 5.36 7.11 3.13
N LEU A 85 4.68 6.43 2.22
CA LEU A 85 4.94 6.62 0.80
C LEU A 85 4.59 8.03 0.36
N ASP A 86 3.48 8.55 0.85
CA ASP A 86 3.10 9.92 0.53
C ASP A 86 4.16 10.91 1.02
N GLY A 87 4.73 10.64 2.19
CA GLY A 87 5.77 11.49 2.71
C GLY A 87 7.00 11.49 1.82
N LEU A 88 7.36 10.32 1.32
CA LEU A 88 8.52 10.23 0.43
C LEU A 88 8.25 10.93 -0.89
N ASP A 89 7.08 10.70 -1.45
CA ASP A 89 6.74 11.31 -2.72
C ASP A 89 6.62 12.81 -2.60
N GLY A 90 6.06 13.26 -1.50
CA GLY A 90 5.86 14.68 -1.28
C GLY A 90 7.14 15.46 -1.26
N GLU A 91 8.22 14.81 -0.88
CA GLU A 91 9.50 15.48 -0.88
C GLU A 91 10.07 15.68 -2.26
N ASP A 92 9.74 14.76 -3.14
CA ASP A 92 10.28 14.83 -4.44
C ASP A 92 9.53 15.69 -5.38
N VAL A 93 8.39 15.67 -5.31
CA VAL A 93 7.67 16.25 -6.29
C VAL A 93 6.65 16.96 -6.07
N ARG A 94 6.32 17.15 -6.62
CA ARG A 94 5.40 17.56 -6.61
C ARG A 94 4.52 17.36 -7.53
N VAL A 95 4.17 17.08 -8.03
CA VAL A 95 3.43 16.92 -8.78
C VAL A 95 2.49 16.36 -9.12
N ASP A 96 2.35 16.40 -9.42
CA ASP A 96 1.57 16.06 -9.90
C ASP A 96 0.59 15.39 -10.08
N GLU A 97 0.47 15.37 -10.03
CA GLU A 97 -0.21 14.87 -10.15
C GLU A 97 -1.06 14.14 -10.28
N LYS A 98 -1.43 13.94 -10.46
CA LYS A 98 -2.09 13.31 -10.60
C LYS A 98 -2.98 12.72 -10.67
N PRO A 99 -3.45 12.59 -10.91
CA PRO A 99 -4.28 12.00 -10.95
C PRO A 99 -5.06 11.23 -11.09
N ALA A 100 -5.35 11.06 -11.20
CA ALA A 100 -6.07 10.32 -11.27
C ALA A 100 -6.72 9.65 -11.33
N PRO A 101 -7.12 9.38 -11.39
CA PRO A 101 -7.79 8.58 -11.48
C PRO A 101 -8.55 8.06 -11.77
N PRO A 102 -8.63 8.04 -12.02
CA PRO A 102 -9.41 7.61 -12.34
C PRO A 102 -10.04 6.83 -12.37
N ALA A 103 -9.89 6.59 -12.33
CA ALA A 103 -10.53 5.82 -12.42
C ALA A 103 -11.50 5.81 -12.02
N ASP A 104 -11.47 6.11 -11.60
CA ASP A 104 -12.40 6.06 -11.18
C ASP A 104 -13.26 6.22 -11.78
N THR A 105 -13.08 6.66 -12.23
CA THR A 105 -13.87 6.99 -12.94
C THR A 105 -14.34 6.14 -13.68
N ALA A 106 -13.68 5.58 -13.97
CA ALA A 106 -14.11 4.71 -14.70
C ALA A 106 -15.10 4.03 -14.21
N GLU A 107 -14.99 3.92 -13.34
CA GLU A 107 -15.85 3.30 -12.88
C GLU A 107 -16.90 3.74 -12.96
N ALA A 108 -16.74 4.62 -12.94
CA ALA A 108 -17.88 5.14 -12.96
C ALA A 108 -18.56 4.85 -14.15
N GLU A 109 -18.11 4.92 -14.82
CA GLU A 109 -18.76 4.73 -15.78
C GLU A 109 -19.33 3.70 -15.99
N VAL A 110 -18.94 3.09 -15.58
CA VAL A 110 -19.43 2.05 -15.72
C VAL A 110 -20.61 1.97 -15.49
N THR A 111 -20.89 2.43 -14.92
CA THR A 111 -21.97 2.33 -14.62
C THR A 111 -22.87 2.41 -15.43
N GLY A 112 -22.84 2.67 -15.96
CA GLY A 112 -23.74 2.76 -16.65
C GLY A 112 -24.58 2.18 -17.00
N PRO A 113 -25.15 1.94 -17.43
CA PRO A 113 -26.21 1.69 -17.81
C PRO A 113 -26.95 1.03 -17.65
#